data_18161d62eb9807823d7a9b9324cd7fa0
#
_entry.id   18161d62eb9807823d7a9b9324cd7fa0
#
_cell.length_a   1.000
_cell.length_b   1.000
_cell.length_c   1.000
_cell.angle_alpha   90.00
_cell.angle_beta   90.00
_cell.angle_gamma   90.00
#
_symmetry.space_group_name_H-M   'P 1'
#
loop_
_entity.id
_entity.type
_entity.pdbx_description
1 polymer ?
#
loop_
_entity_poly.entity_id
_entity_poly.type
_entity_poly.pdbx_seq_one_letter_code
_entity_poly.pdbx_strand_id
1 'polypeptide(L)'
;MSVEMDKPPADPENPLLELRRLTPARIALGRAGTSMPTGAQLDFQYAHAQARDAVHLPFDSAGLSAQLAERGRASLLLHSAATDRNSYLQRPDLGRKLSDGSAQTLRDYALANPGGVDLAIIVADGLSALAVHRHTLPFLARMEDQIVNDGWSVSPVILVEQGRVAVADEIGELLGAKMVVILIGERPGLSSPDSLGLYFTYNPKVGLTDAYRNCISNVRLEGLSYGMAAHRLLYLMREACRRQLSGVNLKDEAQLQTLESDAGADMKGNFLLSLPDA
;
A
#
# COMPACT_ATOMS: atom_id res chain seq x y z
N MET A 1 3.83 -18.43 32.43
CA MET A 1 4.43 -19.71 32.00
C MET A 1 4.22 -19.79 30.50
N SER A 2 5.21 -19.39 29.73
CA SER A 2 5.25 -19.52 28.27
C SER A 2 5.58 -20.97 27.93
N VAL A 3 4.63 -21.67 27.34
CA VAL A 3 4.85 -23.00 26.78
C VAL A 3 5.71 -22.83 25.54
N GLU A 4 7.00 -23.09 25.65
CA GLU A 4 7.87 -23.29 24.50
C GLU A 4 7.33 -24.53 23.75
N MET A 5 6.66 -24.32 22.64
CA MET A 5 6.26 -25.41 21.76
C MET A 5 7.53 -25.98 21.12
N ASP A 6 7.86 -27.16 21.53
CA ASP A 6 8.95 -27.97 20.99
C ASP A 6 8.81 -28.05 19.46
N LYS A 7 9.77 -27.47 18.73
CA LYS A 7 9.82 -27.59 17.27
C LYS A 7 10.03 -29.08 16.94
N PRO A 8 9.19 -29.66 16.08
CA PRO A 8 9.43 -31.05 15.66
C PRO A 8 10.83 -31.15 15.05
N PRO A 9 11.52 -32.28 15.29
CA PRO A 9 12.87 -32.48 14.79
C PRO A 9 12.88 -32.27 13.27
N ALA A 10 13.84 -31.49 12.81
CA ALA A 10 14.05 -31.26 11.38
C ALA A 10 14.35 -32.61 10.72
N ASP A 11 13.66 -32.93 9.64
CA ASP A 11 13.98 -34.06 8.77
C ASP A 11 15.42 -33.84 8.23
N PRO A 12 16.42 -34.59 8.67
CA PRO A 12 17.82 -34.32 8.31
C PRO A 12 18.13 -34.58 6.83
N GLU A 13 17.20 -35.14 6.08
CA GLU A 13 17.40 -35.50 4.67
C GLU A 13 16.80 -34.47 3.67
N ASN A 14 16.14 -33.42 4.14
CA ASN A 14 15.54 -32.44 3.22
C ASN A 14 16.46 -31.24 2.95
N PRO A 15 17.21 -31.22 1.82
CA PRO A 15 18.15 -30.15 1.50
C PRO A 15 17.49 -28.78 1.29
N LEU A 16 16.15 -28.76 1.13
CA LEU A 16 15.39 -27.53 0.93
C LEU A 16 15.07 -26.81 2.25
N LEU A 17 15.33 -27.44 3.41
CA LEU A 17 15.06 -26.82 4.72
C LEU A 17 15.89 -25.54 4.94
N GLU A 18 17.09 -25.48 4.43
CA GLU A 18 17.92 -24.27 4.53
C GLU A 18 17.34 -23.09 3.73
N LEU A 19 16.68 -23.37 2.60
CA LEU A 19 16.04 -22.33 1.78
C LEU A 19 14.88 -21.65 2.52
N ARG A 20 14.24 -22.30 3.47
CA ARG A 20 13.18 -21.69 4.32
C ARG A 20 13.69 -20.52 5.15
N ARG A 21 14.98 -20.44 5.43
CA ARG A 21 15.58 -19.32 6.16
C ARG A 21 15.69 -18.05 5.29
N LEU A 22 15.63 -18.21 3.97
CA LEU A 22 15.83 -17.12 2.99
C LEU A 22 14.51 -16.60 2.44
N THR A 23 13.39 -17.25 2.70
CA THR A 23 12.09 -16.87 2.15
C THR A 23 10.94 -17.21 3.10
N PRO A 24 9.90 -16.37 3.21
CA PRO A 24 8.66 -16.68 3.90
C PRO A 24 7.77 -17.67 3.13
N ALA A 25 8.17 -18.08 1.92
CA ALA A 25 7.42 -19.05 1.12
C ALA A 25 7.27 -20.39 1.84
N ARG A 26 6.11 -21.03 1.67
CA ARG A 26 5.80 -22.34 2.25
C ARG A 26 6.41 -23.47 1.41
N ILE A 27 7.74 -23.54 1.40
CA ILE A 27 8.51 -24.59 0.74
C ILE A 27 8.98 -25.63 1.78
N ALA A 28 9.39 -26.80 1.32
CA ALA A 28 9.99 -27.87 2.15
C ALA A 28 9.12 -28.24 3.37
N LEU A 29 7.81 -28.33 3.18
CA LEU A 29 6.86 -28.59 4.27
C LEU A 29 6.89 -30.04 4.80
N GLY A 30 7.60 -30.95 4.10
CA GLY A 30 7.62 -32.38 4.41
C GLY A 30 6.36 -33.10 3.92
N ARG A 31 6.29 -34.39 4.21
CA ARG A 31 5.15 -35.27 3.93
C ARG A 31 4.91 -36.22 5.08
N ALA A 32 3.64 -36.57 5.31
CA ALA A 32 3.21 -37.66 6.19
C ALA A 32 2.48 -38.68 5.32
N GLY A 33 3.22 -39.64 4.73
CA GLY A 33 2.72 -40.50 3.69
C GLY A 33 2.40 -39.71 2.41
N THR A 34 1.13 -39.73 1.98
CA THR A 34 0.63 -38.94 0.84
C THR A 34 0.10 -37.56 1.23
N SER A 35 0.08 -37.24 2.51
CA SER A 35 -0.53 -36.03 3.07
C SER A 35 0.52 -35.02 3.52
N MET A 36 0.09 -33.77 3.70
CA MET A 36 0.88 -32.73 4.34
C MET A 36 0.90 -32.94 5.86
N PRO A 37 2.01 -32.67 6.56
CA PRO A 37 2.07 -32.71 8.00
C PRO A 37 1.03 -31.82 8.66
N THR A 38 0.41 -32.28 9.76
CA THR A 38 -0.64 -31.52 10.47
C THR A 38 -0.20 -30.13 10.89
N GLY A 39 1.03 -29.95 11.38
CA GLY A 39 1.58 -28.65 11.75
C GLY A 39 1.56 -27.66 10.58
N ALA A 40 2.07 -28.06 9.41
CA ALA A 40 2.07 -27.23 8.21
C ALA A 40 0.64 -26.89 7.72
N GLN A 41 -0.30 -27.82 7.88
CA GLN A 41 -1.72 -27.59 7.56
C GLN A 41 -2.35 -26.56 8.52
N LEU A 42 -2.09 -26.66 9.82
CA LEU A 42 -2.59 -25.71 10.82
C LEU A 42 -2.00 -24.30 10.60
N ASP A 43 -0.70 -24.20 10.32
CA ASP A 43 -0.05 -22.91 9.99
C ASP A 43 -0.68 -22.26 8.75
N PHE A 44 -1.00 -23.07 7.74
CA PHE A 44 -1.70 -22.59 6.56
C PHE A 44 -3.10 -22.09 6.89
N GLN A 45 -3.89 -22.85 7.64
CA GLN A 45 -5.25 -22.46 8.02
C GLN A 45 -5.27 -21.18 8.87
N TYR A 46 -4.32 -21.04 9.80
CA TYR A 46 -4.18 -19.83 10.59
C TYR A 46 -3.86 -18.60 9.73
N ALA A 47 -2.87 -18.72 8.85
CA ALA A 47 -2.51 -17.63 7.93
C ALA A 47 -3.65 -17.27 6.97
N HIS A 48 -4.41 -18.27 6.51
CA HIS A 48 -5.59 -18.04 5.67
C HIS A 48 -6.71 -17.32 6.45
N ALA A 49 -6.93 -17.70 7.72
CA ALA A 49 -7.89 -17.01 8.58
C ALA A 49 -7.49 -15.54 8.79
N GLN A 50 -6.22 -15.26 9.10
CA GLN A 50 -5.71 -13.89 9.22
C GLN A 50 -5.89 -13.06 7.94
N ALA A 51 -5.60 -13.64 6.77
CA ALA A 51 -5.80 -12.97 5.49
C ALA A 51 -7.28 -12.68 5.22
N ARG A 52 -8.17 -13.61 5.55
CA ARG A 52 -9.62 -13.42 5.44
C ARG A 52 -10.11 -12.32 6.39
N ASP A 53 -9.67 -12.32 7.63
CA ASP A 53 -10.07 -11.31 8.62
C ASP A 53 -9.60 -9.92 8.18
N ALA A 54 -8.41 -9.79 7.60
CA ALA A 54 -7.93 -8.53 7.05
C ALA A 54 -8.81 -7.99 5.90
N VAL A 55 -9.41 -8.87 5.08
CA VAL A 55 -10.36 -8.46 4.02
C VAL A 55 -11.66 -7.90 4.61
N HIS A 56 -12.13 -8.46 5.72
CA HIS A 56 -13.43 -8.10 6.33
C HIS A 56 -13.33 -7.07 7.45
N LEU A 57 -12.10 -6.69 7.86
CA LEU A 57 -11.91 -5.64 8.87
C LEU A 57 -12.51 -4.32 8.37
N PRO A 58 -13.42 -3.68 9.14
CA PRO A 58 -13.95 -2.37 8.79
C PRO A 58 -12.86 -1.30 8.75
N PHE A 59 -13.00 -0.36 7.85
CA PHE A 59 -12.14 0.82 7.82
C PHE A 59 -12.64 1.86 8.83
N ASP A 60 -11.86 2.12 9.86
CA ASP A 60 -12.11 3.20 10.81
C ASP A 60 -11.61 4.54 10.23
N SER A 61 -12.35 5.06 9.27
CA SER A 61 -12.06 6.33 8.60
C SER A 61 -12.14 7.50 9.56
N ALA A 62 -13.08 7.47 10.52
CA ALA A 62 -13.25 8.51 11.53
C ALA A 62 -12.06 8.54 12.52
N GLY A 63 -11.61 7.38 12.99
CA GLY A 63 -10.44 7.27 13.86
C GLY A 63 -9.16 7.73 13.16
N LEU A 64 -8.97 7.37 11.88
CA LEU A 64 -7.84 7.86 11.10
C LEU A 64 -7.90 9.37 10.86
N SER A 65 -9.10 9.92 10.59
CA SER A 65 -9.32 11.37 10.47
C SER A 65 -8.93 12.12 11.75
N ALA A 66 -9.31 11.60 12.93
CA ALA A 66 -8.93 12.19 14.22
C ALA A 66 -7.40 12.18 14.41
N GLN A 67 -6.73 11.07 14.10
CA GLN A 67 -5.27 10.97 14.19
C GLN A 67 -4.53 11.89 13.20
N LEU A 68 -5.10 12.16 12.02
CA LEU A 68 -4.60 13.14 11.07
C LEU A 68 -4.76 14.56 11.63
N ALA A 69 -5.92 14.88 12.22
CA ALA A 69 -6.18 16.18 12.85
C ALA A 69 -5.24 16.47 14.01
N GLU A 70 -4.91 15.48 14.84
CA GLU A 70 -3.89 15.61 15.92
C GLU A 70 -2.50 15.99 15.37
N ARG A 71 -2.23 15.68 14.12
CA ARG A 71 -0.99 16.03 13.40
C ARG A 71 -1.12 17.32 12.57
N GLY A 72 -2.21 18.07 12.74
CA GLY A 72 -2.47 19.31 12.00
C GLY A 72 -2.86 19.08 10.54
N ARG A 73 -3.28 17.86 10.15
CA ARG A 73 -3.70 17.52 8.80
C ARG A 73 -5.21 17.48 8.68
N ALA A 74 -5.77 18.33 7.82
CA ALA A 74 -7.18 18.25 7.47
C ALA A 74 -7.47 16.99 6.64
N SER A 75 -8.66 16.42 6.80
CA SER A 75 -9.13 15.31 5.98
C SER A 75 -10.58 15.49 5.55
N LEU A 76 -10.97 14.82 4.45
CA LEU A 76 -12.33 14.69 3.97
C LEU A 76 -12.71 13.22 3.92
N LEU A 77 -13.90 12.91 4.46
CA LEU A 77 -14.44 11.55 4.50
C LEU A 77 -15.39 11.36 3.31
N LEU A 78 -15.07 10.42 2.45
CA LEU A 78 -15.84 10.09 1.25
C LEU A 78 -16.15 8.59 1.21
N HIS A 79 -17.07 8.22 0.34
CA HIS A 79 -17.47 6.83 0.11
C HIS A 79 -17.55 6.56 -1.40
N SER A 80 -17.15 5.35 -1.81
CA SER A 80 -17.36 4.91 -3.18
C SER A 80 -18.84 4.62 -3.47
N ALA A 81 -19.17 4.28 -4.70
CA ALA A 81 -20.53 3.85 -5.07
C ALA A 81 -20.86 2.41 -4.55
N ALA A 82 -19.88 1.68 -4.02
CA ALA A 82 -20.14 0.40 -3.35
C ALA A 82 -20.69 0.65 -1.94
N THR A 83 -21.94 0.33 -1.70
CA THR A 83 -22.66 0.66 -0.46
C THR A 83 -22.18 -0.09 0.79
N ASP A 84 -21.56 -1.24 0.59
CA ASP A 84 -21.09 -2.12 1.67
C ASP A 84 -19.96 -3.03 1.18
N ARG A 85 -19.34 -3.77 2.13
CA ARG A 85 -18.21 -4.65 1.83
C ARG A 85 -18.54 -5.76 0.83
N ASN A 86 -19.73 -6.32 0.86
CA ASN A 86 -20.14 -7.38 -0.07
C ASN A 86 -20.28 -6.82 -1.49
N SER A 87 -20.93 -5.67 -1.62
CA SER A 87 -21.02 -4.94 -2.90
C SER A 87 -19.65 -4.60 -3.46
N TYR A 88 -18.73 -4.12 -2.62
CA TYR A 88 -17.36 -3.83 -3.01
C TYR A 88 -16.60 -5.06 -3.55
N LEU A 89 -16.78 -6.22 -2.90
CA LEU A 89 -16.11 -7.46 -3.30
C LEU A 89 -16.68 -8.05 -4.60
N GLN A 90 -18.00 -7.97 -4.78
CA GLN A 90 -18.72 -8.56 -5.91
C GLN A 90 -18.81 -7.64 -7.13
N ARG A 91 -18.84 -6.32 -6.90
CA ARG A 91 -19.01 -5.28 -7.93
C ARG A 91 -17.82 -4.30 -7.90
N PRO A 92 -16.66 -4.72 -8.44
CA PRO A 92 -15.46 -3.89 -8.43
C PRO A 92 -15.62 -2.57 -9.21
N ASP A 93 -16.57 -2.49 -10.12
CA ASP A 93 -16.93 -1.29 -10.85
C ASP A 93 -17.47 -0.17 -9.94
N LEU A 94 -18.20 -0.53 -8.88
CA LEU A 94 -18.75 0.44 -7.91
C LEU A 94 -17.65 1.05 -7.02
N GLY A 95 -16.63 0.29 -6.64
CA GLY A 95 -15.50 0.79 -5.86
C GLY A 95 -14.58 1.74 -6.66
N ARG A 96 -14.73 1.82 -7.97
CA ARG A 96 -13.94 2.70 -8.87
C ARG A 96 -14.52 4.09 -9.04
N LYS A 97 -15.68 4.36 -8.46
CA LYS A 97 -16.42 5.63 -8.57
C LYS A 97 -16.78 6.12 -7.19
N LEU A 98 -16.88 7.42 -7.04
CA LEU A 98 -17.50 8.01 -5.85
C LEU A 98 -19.01 7.75 -5.82
N SER A 99 -19.61 7.74 -4.63
CA SER A 99 -21.04 7.91 -4.47
C SER A 99 -21.42 9.33 -4.88
N ASP A 100 -22.68 9.52 -5.33
CA ASP A 100 -23.15 10.84 -5.76
C ASP A 100 -23.00 11.89 -4.67
N GLY A 101 -23.29 11.53 -3.41
CA GLY A 101 -23.10 12.41 -2.25
C GLY A 101 -21.64 12.79 -2.02
N SER A 102 -20.71 11.84 -2.12
CA SER A 102 -19.29 12.09 -1.98
C SER A 102 -18.74 12.95 -3.13
N ALA A 103 -19.18 12.69 -4.35
CA ALA A 103 -18.82 13.51 -5.50
C ALA A 103 -19.33 14.95 -5.35
N GLN A 104 -20.54 15.14 -4.80
CA GLN A 104 -21.07 16.48 -4.53
C GLN A 104 -20.26 17.20 -3.44
N THR A 105 -19.97 16.52 -2.32
CA THR A 105 -19.13 17.08 -1.24
C THR A 105 -17.79 17.56 -1.77
N LEU A 106 -17.18 16.80 -2.68
CA LEU A 106 -15.87 17.16 -3.25
C LEU A 106 -15.96 18.33 -4.23
N ARG A 107 -17.07 18.44 -5.02
CA ARG A 107 -17.33 19.61 -5.88
C ARG A 107 -17.53 20.88 -5.05
N ASP A 108 -18.29 20.79 -3.96
CA ASP A 108 -18.52 21.91 -3.07
C ASP A 108 -17.22 22.37 -2.42
N TYR A 109 -16.36 21.43 -2.01
CA TYR A 109 -15.02 21.74 -1.52
C TYR A 109 -14.17 22.45 -2.59
N ALA A 110 -14.15 21.94 -3.83
CA ALA A 110 -13.38 22.51 -4.92
C ALA A 110 -13.87 23.92 -5.29
N LEU A 111 -15.19 24.17 -5.26
CA LEU A 111 -15.76 25.49 -5.47
C LEU A 111 -15.38 26.49 -4.37
N ALA A 112 -15.32 26.05 -3.12
CA ALA A 112 -14.89 26.87 -1.99
C ALA A 112 -13.37 27.14 -1.97
N ASN A 113 -12.58 26.31 -2.67
CA ASN A 113 -11.12 26.38 -2.74
C ASN A 113 -10.64 26.40 -4.19
N PRO A 114 -10.92 27.48 -4.94
CA PRO A 114 -10.58 27.56 -6.35
C PRO A 114 -9.06 27.61 -6.58
N GLY A 115 -8.60 27.07 -7.70
CA GLY A 115 -7.19 27.11 -8.10
C GLY A 115 -6.54 25.72 -8.23
N GLY A 116 -7.24 24.66 -7.82
CA GLY A 116 -6.70 23.31 -7.86
C GLY A 116 -5.56 23.09 -6.86
N VAL A 117 -4.95 21.92 -6.92
CA VAL A 117 -3.80 21.55 -6.08
C VAL A 117 -2.73 20.84 -6.92
N ASP A 118 -1.48 20.89 -6.47
CA ASP A 118 -0.43 20.14 -7.15
C ASP A 118 -0.55 18.63 -6.84
N LEU A 119 -0.91 18.28 -5.59
CA LEU A 119 -0.98 16.90 -5.13
C LEU A 119 -2.26 16.65 -4.33
N ALA A 120 -3.03 15.64 -4.72
CA ALA A 120 -4.07 15.06 -3.88
C ALA A 120 -3.59 13.73 -3.28
N ILE A 121 -3.68 13.61 -1.95
CA ILE A 121 -3.36 12.38 -1.21
C ILE A 121 -4.67 11.70 -0.82
N ILE A 122 -4.82 10.47 -1.27
CA ILE A 122 -6.02 9.66 -1.08
C ILE A 122 -5.64 8.42 -0.28
N VAL A 123 -6.49 8.02 0.63
CA VAL A 123 -6.34 6.80 1.44
C VAL A 123 -7.63 6.00 1.31
N ALA A 124 -7.52 4.76 0.86
CA ALA A 124 -8.67 3.86 0.69
C ALA A 124 -8.40 2.50 1.34
N ASP A 125 -9.45 1.91 1.91
CA ASP A 125 -9.36 0.60 2.56
C ASP A 125 -8.90 -0.51 1.61
N GLY A 126 -9.27 -0.44 0.35
CA GLY A 126 -8.90 -1.46 -0.63
C GLY A 126 -9.37 -2.86 -0.19
N LEU A 127 -8.45 -3.82 -0.21
CA LEU A 127 -8.70 -5.18 0.27
C LEU A 127 -8.14 -5.45 1.68
N SER A 128 -7.51 -4.44 2.32
CA SER A 128 -6.96 -4.55 3.69
C SER A 128 -7.02 -3.22 4.43
N ALA A 129 -8.09 -2.98 5.17
CA ALA A 129 -8.15 -1.84 6.08
C ALA A 129 -7.05 -1.91 7.15
N LEU A 130 -6.61 -3.13 7.52
CA LEU A 130 -5.49 -3.35 8.43
C LEU A 130 -4.20 -2.68 7.94
N ALA A 131 -3.89 -2.81 6.64
CA ALA A 131 -2.73 -2.17 6.04
C ALA A 131 -2.81 -0.65 6.16
N VAL A 132 -3.98 -0.10 5.87
CA VAL A 132 -4.23 1.34 5.95
C VAL A 132 -4.04 1.87 7.37
N HIS A 133 -4.65 1.22 8.37
CA HIS A 133 -4.53 1.62 9.77
C HIS A 133 -3.09 1.58 10.28
N ARG A 134 -2.30 0.57 9.86
CA ARG A 134 -0.92 0.40 10.33
C ARG A 134 0.08 1.31 9.66
N HIS A 135 -0.07 1.53 8.35
CA HIS A 135 1.03 2.04 7.53
C HIS A 135 0.80 3.46 6.99
N THR A 136 -0.44 3.99 6.97
CA THR A 136 -0.72 5.32 6.42
C THR A 136 0.05 6.42 7.15
N LEU A 137 -0.10 6.54 8.45
CA LEU A 137 0.52 7.63 9.20
C LEU A 137 2.05 7.56 9.24
N PRO A 138 2.68 6.38 9.48
CA PRO A 138 4.13 6.28 9.39
C PRO A 138 4.69 6.60 8.00
N PHE A 139 3.97 6.24 6.95
CA PHE A 139 4.37 6.54 5.58
C PHE A 139 4.23 8.04 5.27
N LEU A 140 3.10 8.66 5.59
CA LEU A 140 2.89 10.09 5.38
C LEU A 140 3.94 10.94 6.10
N ALA A 141 4.32 10.58 7.32
CA ALA A 141 5.36 11.25 8.07
C ALA A 141 6.74 11.25 7.35
N ARG A 142 7.01 10.25 6.51
CA ARG A 142 8.25 10.18 5.70
C ARG A 142 8.20 11.05 4.44
N MET A 143 7.01 11.41 4.00
CA MET A 143 6.83 12.25 2.80
C MET A 143 6.71 13.73 3.11
N GLU A 144 6.23 14.10 4.30
CA GLU A 144 5.82 15.47 4.64
C GLU A 144 6.91 16.51 4.40
N ASP A 145 8.09 16.30 4.96
CA ASP A 145 9.21 17.24 4.81
C ASP A 145 9.62 17.43 3.35
N GLN A 146 9.58 16.37 2.57
CA GLN A 146 9.98 16.41 1.16
C GLN A 146 8.95 17.14 0.29
N ILE A 147 7.66 16.93 0.55
CA ILE A 147 6.57 17.61 -0.16
C ILE A 147 6.65 19.12 0.09
N VAL A 148 6.91 19.53 1.34
CA VAL A 148 7.10 20.94 1.71
C VAL A 148 8.31 21.54 0.99
N ASN A 149 9.42 20.81 0.91
CA ASN A 149 10.63 21.27 0.24
C ASN A 149 10.43 21.44 -1.28
N ASP A 150 9.58 20.61 -1.90
CA ASP A 150 9.23 20.74 -3.33
C ASP A 150 8.23 21.88 -3.60
N GLY A 151 7.65 22.47 -2.55
CA GLY A 151 6.71 23.61 -2.65
C GLY A 151 5.36 23.26 -3.26
N TRP A 152 4.97 21.97 -3.26
CA TRP A 152 3.68 21.54 -3.80
C TRP A 152 2.52 21.91 -2.87
N SER A 153 1.47 22.48 -3.45
CA SER A 153 0.19 22.63 -2.77
C SER A 153 -0.51 21.28 -2.65
N VAL A 154 -0.98 20.95 -1.44
CA VAL A 154 -1.55 19.64 -1.13
C VAL A 154 -3.00 19.81 -0.67
N SER A 155 -3.89 18.93 -1.16
CA SER A 155 -5.28 18.85 -0.66
C SER A 155 -5.33 18.38 0.79
N PRO A 156 -6.47 18.53 1.50
CA PRO A 156 -6.76 17.67 2.64
C PRO A 156 -6.57 16.20 2.27
N VAL A 157 -6.24 15.35 3.24
CA VAL A 157 -6.17 13.89 3.00
C VAL A 157 -7.58 13.36 2.73
N ILE A 158 -7.79 12.75 1.58
CA ILE A 158 -9.10 12.21 1.20
C ILE A 158 -9.20 10.76 1.65
N LEU A 159 -10.05 10.48 2.62
CA LEU A 159 -10.31 9.12 3.12
C LEU A 159 -11.54 8.54 2.40
N VAL A 160 -11.38 7.43 1.70
CA VAL A 160 -12.42 6.83 0.87
C VAL A 160 -12.75 5.43 1.36
N GLU A 161 -13.96 5.24 1.84
CA GLU A 161 -14.47 3.91 2.20
C GLU A 161 -14.87 3.13 0.94
N GLN A 162 -14.57 1.83 0.94
CA GLN A 162 -14.83 0.88 -0.14
C GLN A 162 -14.21 1.35 -1.49
N GLY A 163 -13.04 2.05 -1.42
CA GLY A 163 -12.36 2.58 -2.60
C GLY A 163 -11.49 1.54 -3.32
N ARG A 164 -11.46 1.61 -4.66
CA ARG A 164 -10.46 0.95 -5.53
C ARG A 164 -9.59 1.99 -6.18
N VAL A 165 -8.45 1.57 -6.71
CA VAL A 165 -7.40 2.47 -7.24
C VAL A 165 -7.98 3.55 -8.15
N ALA A 166 -8.87 3.20 -9.07
CA ALA A 166 -9.39 4.14 -10.07
C ALA A 166 -10.32 5.24 -9.49
N VAL A 167 -10.80 5.16 -8.24
CA VAL A 167 -11.54 6.25 -7.61
C VAL A 167 -10.69 7.51 -7.48
N ALA A 168 -9.37 7.33 -7.42
CA ALA A 168 -8.44 8.45 -7.36
C ALA A 168 -8.46 9.36 -8.59
N ASP A 169 -8.82 8.83 -9.74
CA ASP A 169 -8.91 9.62 -10.97
C ASP A 169 -10.05 10.62 -10.89
N GLU A 170 -11.23 10.19 -10.46
CA GLU A 170 -12.40 11.05 -10.28
C GLU A 170 -12.15 12.12 -9.20
N ILE A 171 -11.52 11.71 -8.09
CA ILE A 171 -11.15 12.65 -7.01
C ILE A 171 -10.17 13.71 -7.53
N GLY A 172 -9.13 13.28 -8.23
CA GLY A 172 -8.13 14.19 -8.77
C GLY A 172 -8.69 15.14 -9.82
N GLU A 173 -9.57 14.65 -10.69
CA GLU A 173 -10.24 15.48 -11.69
C GLU A 173 -11.15 16.53 -11.04
N LEU A 174 -11.95 16.14 -10.03
CA LEU A 174 -12.84 17.06 -9.31
C LEU A 174 -12.08 18.12 -8.51
N LEU A 175 -10.92 17.79 -7.95
CA LEU A 175 -10.06 18.73 -7.24
C LEU A 175 -9.19 19.60 -8.15
N GLY A 176 -9.15 19.33 -9.45
CA GLY A 176 -8.19 19.95 -10.36
C GLY A 176 -6.74 19.66 -9.98
N ALA A 177 -6.47 18.47 -9.45
CA ALA A 177 -5.14 18.08 -9.00
C ALA A 177 -4.23 17.75 -10.20
N LYS A 178 -2.97 18.23 -10.16
CA LYS A 178 -1.97 17.84 -11.17
C LYS A 178 -1.51 16.40 -10.99
N MET A 179 -1.45 15.95 -9.75
CA MET A 179 -1.01 14.61 -9.37
C MET A 179 -1.93 14.02 -8.30
N VAL A 180 -2.13 12.71 -8.35
CA VAL A 180 -2.77 11.98 -7.27
C VAL A 180 -1.89 10.82 -6.82
N VAL A 181 -1.88 10.58 -5.52
CA VAL A 181 -1.33 9.39 -4.89
C VAL A 181 -2.44 8.75 -4.06
N ILE A 182 -2.76 7.50 -4.34
CA ILE A 182 -3.65 6.72 -3.50
C ILE A 182 -2.85 5.66 -2.73
N LEU A 183 -2.98 5.72 -1.40
CA LEU A 183 -2.54 4.71 -0.45
C LEU A 183 -3.71 3.74 -0.28
N ILE A 184 -3.50 2.47 -0.58
CA ILE A 184 -4.59 1.49 -0.58
C ILE A 184 -4.14 0.15 -0.02
N GLY A 185 -5.00 -0.47 0.80
CA GLY A 185 -4.74 -1.82 1.28
C GLY A 185 -4.75 -2.84 0.15
N GLU A 186 -3.63 -3.54 -0.02
CA GLU A 186 -3.47 -4.57 -1.04
C GLU A 186 -4.24 -5.84 -0.67
N ARG A 187 -4.35 -6.78 -1.60
CA ARG A 187 -4.94 -8.09 -1.33
C ARG A 187 -4.09 -8.82 -0.28
N PRO A 188 -4.66 -9.21 0.88
CA PRO A 188 -3.92 -9.91 1.91
C PRO A 188 -3.30 -11.21 1.39
N GLY A 189 -1.99 -11.34 1.54
CA GLY A 189 -1.27 -12.58 1.33
C GLY A 189 -1.19 -13.40 2.61
N LEU A 190 -0.88 -14.69 2.48
CA LEU A 190 -0.74 -15.60 3.63
C LEU A 190 0.43 -15.22 4.56
N SER A 191 1.42 -14.52 4.06
CA SER A 191 2.57 -13.99 4.82
C SER A 191 2.59 -12.46 4.89
N SER A 192 1.60 -11.79 4.28
CA SER A 192 1.52 -10.34 4.21
C SER A 192 0.06 -9.87 4.24
N PRO A 193 -0.65 -10.01 5.38
CA PRO A 193 -2.05 -9.62 5.49
C PRO A 193 -2.26 -8.09 5.50
N ASP A 194 -1.20 -7.35 5.70
CA ASP A 194 -1.19 -5.90 5.93
C ASP A 194 -0.32 -5.12 4.94
N SER A 195 -0.21 -5.57 3.71
CA SER A 195 0.55 -4.85 2.69
C SER A 195 -0.19 -3.61 2.19
N LEU A 196 0.49 -2.45 2.17
CA LEU A 196 -0.01 -1.20 1.60
C LEU A 196 0.58 -0.98 0.20
N GLY A 197 -0.28 -0.65 -0.76
CA GLY A 197 0.09 -0.24 -2.12
C GLY A 197 -0.03 1.27 -2.29
N LEU A 198 0.89 1.84 -3.05
CA LEU A 198 0.86 3.24 -3.47
C LEU A 198 0.68 3.27 -4.97
N TYR A 199 -0.35 3.99 -5.45
CA TYR A 199 -0.54 4.21 -6.87
C TYR A 199 -0.50 5.70 -7.16
N PHE A 200 0.32 6.06 -8.14
CA PHE A 200 0.57 7.43 -8.54
C PHE A 200 0.08 7.66 -9.97
N THR A 201 -0.62 8.77 -10.20
CA THR A 201 -1.10 9.19 -11.53
C THR A 201 -0.83 10.69 -11.71
N TYR A 202 -0.26 11.04 -12.85
CA TYR A 202 -0.12 12.42 -13.30
C TYR A 202 -1.30 12.79 -14.18
N ASN A 203 -1.85 14.00 -14.01
CA ASN A 203 -3.02 14.53 -14.73
C ASN A 203 -4.20 13.54 -14.70
N PRO A 204 -4.71 13.21 -13.49
CA PRO A 204 -5.76 12.23 -13.31
C PRO A 204 -7.05 12.64 -14.01
N LYS A 205 -7.68 11.67 -14.70
CA LYS A 205 -8.97 11.86 -15.39
C LYS A 205 -9.77 10.58 -15.33
N VAL A 206 -11.08 10.72 -15.25
CA VAL A 206 -11.99 9.57 -15.34
C VAL A 206 -11.78 8.83 -16.65
N GLY A 207 -11.67 7.50 -16.57
CA GLY A 207 -11.49 6.63 -17.74
C GLY A 207 -10.04 6.25 -18.03
N LEU A 208 -9.06 6.75 -17.28
CA LEU A 208 -7.69 6.27 -17.39
C LEU A 208 -7.59 4.77 -17.05
N THR A 209 -6.75 4.05 -17.80
CA THR A 209 -6.42 2.65 -17.53
C THR A 209 -5.24 2.51 -16.58
N ASP A 210 -5.00 1.31 -16.06
CA ASP A 210 -3.88 1.04 -15.14
C ASP A 210 -2.51 1.30 -15.79
N ALA A 211 -2.42 1.35 -17.11
CA ALA A 211 -1.20 1.71 -17.84
C ALA A 211 -0.71 3.15 -17.57
N TYR A 212 -1.59 4.03 -17.09
CA TYR A 212 -1.25 5.42 -16.74
C TYR A 212 -0.81 5.60 -15.28
N ARG A 213 -0.76 4.51 -14.50
CA ARG A 213 -0.41 4.53 -13.07
C ARG A 213 0.93 3.87 -12.81
N ASN A 214 1.73 4.50 -11.98
CA ASN A 214 2.88 3.85 -11.36
C ASN A 214 2.44 3.20 -10.05
N CYS A 215 2.96 2.02 -9.76
CA CYS A 215 2.64 1.26 -8.54
C CYS A 215 3.91 0.99 -7.74
N ILE A 216 3.84 1.26 -6.44
CA ILE A 216 4.83 0.85 -5.45
C ILE A 216 4.10 -0.06 -4.47
N SER A 217 4.46 -1.32 -4.46
CA SER A 217 3.77 -2.40 -3.76
C SER A 217 4.53 -2.86 -2.52
N ASN A 218 3.85 -3.61 -1.65
CA ASN A 218 4.42 -4.27 -0.47
C ASN A 218 5.06 -3.30 0.55
N VAL A 219 4.44 -2.14 0.77
CA VAL A 219 4.90 -1.17 1.76
C VAL A 219 4.43 -1.62 3.14
N ARG A 220 5.37 -2.08 3.97
CA ARG A 220 5.17 -2.57 5.33
C ARG A 220 6.51 -2.79 6.02
N LEU A 221 6.50 -3.10 7.33
CA LEU A 221 7.75 -3.28 8.11
C LEU A 221 8.64 -4.40 7.57
N GLU A 222 8.05 -5.57 7.21
CA GLU A 222 8.78 -6.71 6.66
C GLU A 222 8.85 -6.71 5.12
N GLY A 223 8.44 -5.61 4.48
CA GLY A 223 8.45 -5.44 3.02
C GLY A 223 9.31 -4.27 2.60
N LEU A 224 8.77 -3.43 1.72
CA LEU A 224 9.40 -2.19 1.33
C LEU A 224 9.27 -1.16 2.47
N SER A 225 10.38 -0.68 3.01
CA SER A 225 10.38 0.30 4.09
C SER A 225 9.73 1.63 3.67
N TYR A 226 9.14 2.35 4.63
CA TYR A 226 8.48 3.64 4.34
C TYR A 226 9.43 4.66 3.72
N GLY A 227 10.69 4.72 4.18
CA GLY A 227 11.68 5.62 3.61
C GLY A 227 11.99 5.31 2.15
N MET A 228 12.16 4.03 1.81
CA MET A 228 12.40 3.61 0.44
C MET A 228 11.19 3.83 -0.47
N ALA A 229 9.98 3.53 0.04
CA ALA A 229 8.74 3.78 -0.68
C ALA A 229 8.53 5.28 -0.95
N ALA A 230 8.77 6.14 0.06
CA ALA A 230 8.71 7.59 -0.09
C ALA A 230 9.75 8.10 -1.10
N HIS A 231 11.00 7.62 -1.02
CA HIS A 231 12.05 8.00 -1.96
C HIS A 231 11.67 7.69 -3.42
N ARG A 232 11.20 6.47 -3.69
CA ARG A 232 10.73 6.08 -5.03
C ARG A 232 9.54 6.90 -5.51
N LEU A 233 8.56 7.11 -4.63
CA LEU A 233 7.37 7.88 -4.98
C LEU A 233 7.73 9.33 -5.31
N LEU A 234 8.55 9.99 -4.50
CA LEU A 234 9.00 11.36 -4.74
C LEU A 234 9.81 11.49 -6.03
N TYR A 235 10.66 10.52 -6.33
CA TYR A 235 11.36 10.45 -7.62
C TYR A 235 10.35 10.42 -8.79
N LEU A 236 9.37 9.51 -8.74
CA LEU A 236 8.35 9.40 -9.78
C LEU A 236 7.52 10.69 -9.92
N MET A 237 7.15 11.33 -8.82
CA MET A 237 6.39 12.58 -8.82
C MET A 237 7.18 13.72 -9.46
N ARG A 238 8.47 13.88 -9.11
CA ARG A 238 9.36 14.91 -9.70
C ARG A 238 9.56 14.68 -11.19
N GLU A 239 9.85 13.44 -11.59
CA GLU A 239 9.99 13.07 -13.01
C GLU A 239 8.69 13.23 -13.79
N ALA A 240 7.54 12.90 -13.17
CA ALA A 240 6.23 13.12 -13.81
C ALA A 240 5.95 14.62 -14.05
N CYS A 241 6.28 15.47 -13.08
CA CYS A 241 6.17 16.92 -13.27
C CYS A 241 7.07 17.42 -14.41
N ARG A 242 8.30 16.90 -14.50
CA ARG A 242 9.27 17.27 -15.55
C ARG A 242 8.84 16.80 -16.94
N ARG A 243 8.36 15.54 -17.02
CA ARG A 243 8.03 14.86 -18.29
C ARG A 243 6.56 14.97 -18.68
N GLN A 244 5.68 15.42 -17.76
CA GLN A 244 4.23 15.52 -17.92
C GLN A 244 3.55 14.15 -18.26
N LEU A 245 4.02 13.08 -17.63
CA LEU A 245 3.51 11.72 -17.85
C LEU A 245 3.68 10.86 -16.60
N SER A 246 2.92 9.75 -16.54
CA SER A 246 3.05 8.68 -15.54
C SER A 246 2.78 7.30 -16.17
N GLY A 247 2.81 6.26 -15.37
CA GLY A 247 2.50 4.90 -15.78
C GLY A 247 3.65 4.22 -16.52
N VAL A 248 3.32 3.38 -17.49
CA VAL A 248 4.30 2.51 -18.18
C VAL A 248 5.41 3.25 -18.91
N ASN A 249 5.18 4.52 -19.25
CA ASN A 249 6.15 5.39 -19.90
C ASN A 249 7.09 6.11 -18.91
N LEU A 250 6.82 6.01 -17.61
CA LEU A 250 7.65 6.54 -16.53
C LEU A 250 8.22 5.37 -15.72
N LYS A 251 9.48 5.06 -15.93
CA LYS A 251 10.18 4.01 -15.19
C LYS A 251 10.73 4.53 -13.88
N ASP A 252 10.72 3.67 -12.86
CA ASP A 252 11.42 3.93 -11.60
C ASP A 252 12.91 3.65 -11.80
N GLU A 253 13.64 4.71 -12.07
CA GLU A 253 15.11 4.73 -12.20
C GLU A 253 15.75 5.39 -10.97
N ALA A 254 15.02 5.46 -9.84
CA ALA A 254 15.53 5.99 -8.59
C ALA A 254 16.78 5.20 -8.18
N GLN A 255 17.95 5.85 -8.28
CA GLN A 255 19.17 5.26 -7.76
C GLN A 255 19.01 5.12 -6.24
N LEU A 256 19.31 3.93 -5.74
CA LEU A 256 19.49 3.70 -4.31
C LEU A 256 20.70 4.52 -3.86
N GLN A 257 20.48 5.78 -3.46
CA GLN A 257 21.44 6.40 -2.57
C GLN A 257 21.48 5.50 -1.35
N THR A 258 22.63 4.93 -1.08
CA THR A 258 22.92 4.30 0.21
C THR A 258 22.63 5.37 1.26
N LEU A 259 21.41 5.32 1.82
CA LEU A 259 21.10 6.06 3.02
C LEU A 259 22.07 5.48 4.04
N GLU A 260 23.15 6.22 4.34
CA GLU A 260 23.99 5.92 5.47
C GLU A 260 23.05 5.78 6.67
N SER A 261 22.92 4.55 7.10
CA SER A 261 22.00 4.15 8.15
C SER A 261 22.47 4.73 9.46
N ASP A 262 21.72 5.67 10.00
CA ASP A 262 21.59 5.76 11.46
C ASP A 262 20.90 4.49 11.93
N ALA A 263 21.67 3.63 12.57
CA ALA A 263 21.37 2.37 13.24
C ALA A 263 21.83 1.12 12.47
N GLY A 264 22.88 0.52 13.02
CA GLY A 264 23.41 -0.77 12.62
C GLY A 264 22.38 -1.88 12.61
N ALA A 265 21.90 -2.20 11.43
CA ALA A 265 21.28 -3.46 11.11
C ALA A 265 22.02 -4.04 9.90
N ASP A 266 22.75 -5.11 10.15
CA ASP A 266 23.43 -5.95 9.16
C ASP A 266 22.51 -6.22 7.95
N MET A 267 22.69 -5.46 6.89
CA MET A 267 22.15 -5.83 5.58
C MET A 267 23.00 -6.97 5.03
N LYS A 268 22.62 -8.20 5.33
CA LYS A 268 23.10 -9.36 4.60
C LYS A 268 22.72 -9.20 3.15
N GLY A 269 23.72 -8.97 2.30
CA GLY A 269 23.57 -8.78 0.87
C GLY A 269 22.79 -9.91 0.20
N ASN A 270 22.12 -9.58 -0.88
CA ASN A 270 21.41 -10.55 -1.71
C ASN A 270 22.42 -11.58 -2.23
N PHE A 271 22.37 -12.81 -1.72
CA PHE A 271 23.31 -13.90 -2.04
C PHE A 271 23.32 -14.28 -3.53
N LEU A 272 22.31 -13.86 -4.30
CA LEU A 272 22.22 -14.07 -5.75
C LEU A 272 23.15 -13.13 -6.55
N LEU A 273 23.73 -12.12 -5.91
CA LEU A 273 24.62 -11.16 -6.56
C LEU A 273 26.11 -11.37 -6.21
N SER A 274 26.45 -12.30 -5.34
CA SER A 274 27.82 -12.70 -5.09
C SER A 274 28.22 -13.81 -6.07
N LEU A 275 28.78 -13.42 -7.21
CA LEU A 275 29.55 -14.35 -8.03
C LEU A 275 30.85 -14.67 -7.28
N PRO A 276 31.28 -15.93 -7.15
CA PRO A 276 32.59 -16.24 -6.63
C PRO A 276 33.63 -15.74 -7.62
N ASP A 277 34.57 -14.97 -7.11
CA ASP A 277 35.78 -14.59 -7.86
C ASP A 277 36.51 -15.87 -8.31
N ALA A 278 36.84 -15.90 -9.59
CA ALA A 278 37.58 -16.98 -10.25
C ALA A 278 39.03 -17.07 -9.81
#